data_fb8041d4ab999c39a193697595ec5ce3
#
_entry.id   fb8041d4ab999c39a193697595ec5ce3
#
_cell.length_a   1.000
_cell.length_b   1.000
_cell.length_c   1.000
_cell.angle_alpha   90.00
_cell.angle_beta   90.00
_cell.angle_gamma   90.00
#
_symmetry.space_group_name_H-M   'P 1'
#
loop_
_entity.id
_entity.type
_entity.pdbx_description
1 polymer ?
#
loop_
_entity_poly.entity_id
_entity_poly.type
_entity_poly.pdbx_seq_one_letter_code
_entity_poly.pdbx_strand_id
1 'polypeptide(L)'
;MTNNQTINIRLATVQDAEALAQLFDAYRQFYEQATDIELATTFIKDRLNHQDSMIFVALNSEQALIGFCQLYPTFCSVIAAPICVLYDLYVDSTTRKSGTGKALMLAAQEYAANNGFKRLDLTTAKTNLNAQALYESLGWVRDEIFYSYNKELPK
;
A
#
# COMPACT_ATOMS: atom_id res chain seq x y z
N MET A 1 27.42 6.05 -13.55
CA MET A 1 27.22 6.23 -12.07
C MET A 1 25.75 6.03 -11.78
N THR A 2 25.41 4.90 -11.21
CA THR A 2 24.06 4.68 -10.69
C THR A 2 23.89 5.54 -9.44
N ASN A 3 23.11 6.60 -9.55
CA ASN A 3 22.60 7.31 -8.37
C ASN A 3 21.78 6.30 -7.56
N ASN A 4 22.42 5.67 -6.61
CA ASN A 4 21.72 4.88 -5.59
C ASN A 4 21.00 5.90 -4.69
N GLN A 5 19.82 6.35 -5.11
CA GLN A 5 18.97 7.15 -4.25
C GLN A 5 18.62 6.28 -3.05
N THR A 6 19.12 6.67 -1.89
CA THR A 6 18.79 5.98 -0.64
C THR A 6 17.31 6.19 -0.37
N ILE A 7 16.53 5.11 -0.45
CA ILE A 7 15.10 5.10 -0.11
C ILE A 7 14.99 4.69 1.35
N ASN A 8 14.33 5.49 2.16
CA ASN A 8 14.03 5.17 3.53
C ASN A 8 12.56 4.79 3.69
N ILE A 9 12.28 3.65 4.29
CA ILE A 9 10.92 3.16 4.56
C ILE A 9 10.67 3.20 6.06
N ARG A 10 9.54 3.78 6.45
CA ARG A 10 9.08 3.78 7.86
C ARG A 10 7.55 3.80 7.94
N LEU A 11 7.03 3.54 9.12
CA LEU A 11 5.62 3.78 9.40
C LEU A 11 5.31 5.29 9.32
N ALA A 12 4.15 5.60 8.77
CA ALA A 12 3.62 6.95 8.75
C ALA A 12 3.22 7.41 10.14
N THR A 13 3.33 8.69 10.37
CA THR A 13 2.86 9.37 11.59
C THR A 13 1.81 10.42 11.23
N VAL A 14 1.13 10.97 12.21
CA VAL A 14 0.13 12.03 12.00
C VAL A 14 0.72 13.28 11.34
N GLN A 15 2.02 13.52 11.49
CA GLN A 15 2.72 14.62 10.81
C GLN A 15 2.85 14.41 9.30
N ASP A 16 2.75 13.17 8.83
CA ASP A 16 2.81 12.84 7.40
C ASP A 16 1.48 13.08 6.69
N ALA A 17 0.39 13.31 7.41
CA ALA A 17 -0.97 13.25 6.87
C ALA A 17 -1.19 14.11 5.62
N GLU A 18 -0.71 15.35 5.62
CA GLU A 18 -0.92 16.27 4.50
C GLU A 18 -0.14 15.82 3.23
N ALA A 19 1.14 15.46 3.39
CA ALA A 19 1.96 14.98 2.28
C ALA A 19 1.48 13.62 1.78
N LEU A 20 1.10 12.72 2.69
CA LEU A 20 0.55 11.40 2.36
C LEU A 20 -0.80 11.51 1.64
N ALA A 21 -1.65 12.46 2.02
CA ALA A 21 -2.92 12.70 1.36
C ALA A 21 -2.75 13.11 -0.12
N GLN A 22 -1.70 13.83 -0.47
CA GLN A 22 -1.37 14.16 -1.87
C GLN A 22 -1.08 12.88 -2.68
N LEU A 23 -0.26 11.99 -2.14
CA LEU A 23 0.02 10.69 -2.78
C LEU A 23 -1.23 9.81 -2.84
N PHE A 24 -2.04 9.82 -1.80
CA PHE A 24 -3.28 9.05 -1.74
C PHE A 24 -4.33 9.56 -2.74
N ASP A 25 -4.47 10.87 -2.92
CA ASP A 25 -5.35 11.42 -3.94
C ASP A 25 -4.85 11.07 -5.36
N ALA A 26 -3.54 11.12 -5.61
CA ALA A 26 -2.95 10.68 -6.88
C ALA A 26 -3.19 9.17 -7.13
N TYR A 27 -3.10 8.34 -6.10
CA TYR A 27 -3.46 6.92 -6.16
C TYR A 27 -4.93 6.71 -6.53
N ARG A 28 -5.85 7.48 -5.93
CA ARG A 28 -7.28 7.43 -6.26
C ARG A 28 -7.53 7.80 -7.72
N GLN A 29 -6.84 8.82 -8.23
CA GLN A 29 -6.92 9.24 -9.63
C GLN A 29 -6.39 8.16 -10.58
N PHE A 30 -5.37 7.40 -10.19
CA PHE A 30 -4.89 6.24 -10.95
C PHE A 30 -6.01 5.19 -11.13
N TYR A 31 -6.93 5.08 -10.18
CA TYR A 31 -8.13 4.24 -10.24
C TYR A 31 -9.37 5.01 -10.71
N GLU A 32 -9.19 6.02 -11.55
CA GLU A 32 -10.24 6.77 -12.24
C GLU A 32 -11.22 7.53 -11.31
N GLN A 33 -10.79 7.78 -10.06
CA GLN A 33 -11.54 8.66 -9.17
C GLN A 33 -11.23 10.12 -9.46
N ALA A 34 -12.24 10.99 -9.31
CA ALA A 34 -12.01 12.44 -9.35
C ALA A 34 -11.07 12.88 -8.22
N THR A 35 -10.26 13.89 -8.48
CA THR A 35 -9.43 14.51 -7.43
C THR A 35 -10.32 15.09 -6.33
N ASP A 36 -9.99 14.81 -5.10
CA ASP A 36 -10.66 15.34 -3.91
C ASP A 36 -9.66 15.29 -2.74
N ILE A 37 -8.86 16.33 -2.62
CA ILE A 37 -7.82 16.39 -1.61
C ILE A 37 -8.38 16.51 -0.18
N GLU A 38 -9.54 17.10 -0.02
CA GLU A 38 -10.21 17.21 1.28
C GLU A 38 -10.65 15.83 1.78
N LEU A 39 -11.30 15.05 0.91
CA LEU A 39 -11.67 13.68 1.21
C LEU A 39 -10.45 12.81 1.49
N ALA A 40 -9.42 12.92 0.67
CA ALA A 40 -8.16 12.17 0.83
C ALA A 40 -7.50 12.49 2.18
N THR A 41 -7.42 13.77 2.53
CA THR A 41 -6.82 14.22 3.79
C THR A 41 -7.62 13.71 5.00
N THR A 42 -8.93 13.81 4.95
CA THR A 42 -9.81 13.31 6.01
C THR A 42 -9.64 11.80 6.21
N PHE A 43 -9.68 11.04 5.11
CA PHE A 43 -9.52 9.59 5.17
C PHE A 43 -8.17 9.18 5.78
N ILE A 44 -7.08 9.79 5.35
CA ILE A 44 -5.73 9.47 5.86
C ILE A 44 -5.60 9.85 7.34
N LYS A 45 -6.09 11.04 7.74
CA LYS A 45 -6.09 11.47 9.15
C LYS A 45 -6.86 10.50 10.04
N ASP A 46 -8.02 10.03 9.57
CA ASP A 46 -8.83 9.06 10.30
C ASP A 46 -8.09 7.72 10.49
N ARG A 47 -7.43 7.21 9.43
CA ARG A 47 -6.63 5.97 9.55
C ARG A 47 -5.49 6.12 10.56
N LEU A 48 -4.76 7.23 10.50
CA LEU A 48 -3.64 7.48 11.40
C LEU A 48 -4.10 7.67 12.85
N ASN A 49 -5.20 8.38 13.07
CA ASN A 49 -5.73 8.65 14.41
C ASN A 49 -6.37 7.40 15.05
N HIS A 50 -7.12 6.62 14.28
CA HIS A 50 -7.77 5.40 14.79
C HIS A 50 -6.82 4.20 14.86
N GLN A 51 -5.65 4.28 14.19
CA GLN A 51 -4.68 3.18 14.13
C GLN A 51 -5.32 1.85 13.68
N ASP A 52 -6.27 1.94 12.76
CA ASP A 52 -7.00 0.79 12.20
C ASP A 52 -6.39 0.25 10.91
N SER A 53 -5.28 0.82 10.50
CA SER A 53 -4.43 0.34 9.41
C SER A 53 -2.95 0.58 9.73
N MET A 54 -2.07 -0.05 8.95
CA MET A 54 -0.64 0.23 8.97
C MET A 54 -0.26 0.86 7.65
N ILE A 55 0.29 2.07 7.70
CA ILE A 55 0.72 2.81 6.51
C ILE A 55 2.23 2.96 6.55
N PHE A 56 2.91 2.43 5.54
CA PHE A 56 4.34 2.64 5.32
C PHE A 56 4.54 3.74 4.28
N VAL A 57 5.48 4.62 4.54
CA VAL A 57 5.89 5.68 3.62
C VAL A 57 7.32 5.47 3.17
N ALA A 58 7.57 5.79 1.91
CA ALA A 58 8.90 5.82 1.32
C ALA A 58 9.35 7.27 1.17
N LEU A 59 10.54 7.56 1.65
CA LEU A 59 11.16 8.88 1.57
C LEU A 59 12.41 8.82 0.71
N ASN A 60 12.63 9.86 -0.06
CA ASN A 60 13.87 10.05 -0.80
C ASN A 60 14.97 10.66 0.10
N SER A 61 16.15 10.92 -0.48
CA SER A 61 17.28 11.52 0.24
C SER A 61 16.99 12.91 0.80
N GLU A 62 16.01 13.61 0.24
CA GLU A 62 15.57 14.94 0.70
C GLU A 62 14.44 14.88 1.74
N GLN A 63 14.12 13.67 2.22
CA GLN A 63 13.02 13.40 3.16
C GLN A 63 11.63 13.73 2.63
N ALA A 64 11.47 13.80 1.32
CA ALA A 64 10.16 13.92 0.67
C ALA A 64 9.51 12.56 0.51
N LEU A 65 8.20 12.48 0.73
CA LEU A 65 7.41 11.28 0.50
C LEU A 65 7.29 11.01 -1.01
N ILE A 66 7.70 9.82 -1.43
CA ILE A 66 7.69 9.39 -2.84
C ILE A 66 6.82 8.17 -3.09
N GLY A 67 6.27 7.57 -2.05
CA GLY A 67 5.38 6.42 -2.16
C GLY A 67 4.83 5.99 -0.82
N PHE A 68 3.84 5.13 -0.85
CA PHE A 68 3.26 4.53 0.35
C PHE A 68 2.66 3.17 0.05
N CYS A 69 2.48 2.36 1.09
CA CYS A 69 1.58 1.22 1.06
C CYS A 69 0.76 1.17 2.34
N GLN A 70 -0.44 0.60 2.26
CA GLN A 70 -1.36 0.50 3.38
C GLN A 70 -1.84 -0.94 3.55
N LEU A 71 -1.76 -1.43 4.79
CA LEU A 71 -2.25 -2.73 5.22
C LEU A 71 -3.47 -2.56 6.09
N TYR A 72 -4.53 -3.32 5.80
CA TYR A 72 -5.67 -3.45 6.68
C TYR A 72 -5.62 -4.80 7.40
N PRO A 73 -5.63 -4.82 8.75
CA PRO A 73 -5.70 -6.07 9.50
C PRO A 73 -7.10 -6.66 9.41
N THR A 74 -7.15 -7.97 9.28
CA THR A 74 -8.38 -8.74 9.32
C THR A 74 -8.08 -10.16 9.80
N PHE A 75 -9.01 -11.08 9.66
CA PHE A 75 -8.85 -12.47 10.06
C PHE A 75 -9.19 -13.39 8.91
N CYS A 76 -8.45 -14.48 8.81
CA CYS A 76 -8.83 -15.62 7.98
C CYS A 76 -9.40 -16.71 8.90
N SER A 77 -10.72 -16.90 8.85
CA SER A 77 -11.41 -17.86 9.73
C SER A 77 -10.97 -19.29 9.46
N VAL A 78 -10.70 -19.64 8.20
CA VAL A 78 -10.30 -20.99 7.82
C VAL A 78 -9.01 -21.43 8.52
N ILE A 79 -8.03 -20.55 8.62
CA ILE A 79 -6.78 -20.83 9.33
C ILE A 79 -6.81 -20.34 10.79
N ALA A 80 -7.94 -19.77 11.24
CA ALA A 80 -8.14 -19.21 12.57
C ALA A 80 -7.00 -18.25 13.01
N ALA A 81 -6.61 -17.34 12.13
CA ALA A 81 -5.46 -16.47 12.36
C ALA A 81 -5.65 -15.06 11.80
N PRO A 82 -4.95 -14.06 12.38
CA PRO A 82 -4.90 -12.73 11.82
C PRO A 82 -4.10 -12.71 10.50
N ILE A 83 -4.59 -11.94 9.54
CA ILE A 83 -3.94 -11.66 8.27
C ILE A 83 -4.03 -10.17 7.96
N CYS A 84 -3.25 -9.69 7.01
CA CYS A 84 -3.38 -8.34 6.48
C CYS A 84 -3.74 -8.36 5.00
N VAL A 85 -4.53 -7.39 4.58
CA VAL A 85 -4.71 -7.06 3.17
C VAL A 85 -3.80 -5.89 2.84
N LEU A 86 -2.84 -6.09 1.94
CA LEU A 86 -2.09 -5.00 1.32
C LEU A 86 -3.01 -4.36 0.28
N TYR A 87 -3.71 -3.32 0.72
CA TYR A 87 -4.81 -2.75 -0.05
C TYR A 87 -4.32 -1.69 -1.02
N ASP A 88 -3.37 -0.86 -0.60
CA ASP A 88 -2.84 0.26 -1.38
C ASP A 88 -1.33 0.12 -1.54
N LEU A 89 -0.84 0.31 -2.75
CA LEU A 89 0.56 0.45 -3.09
C LEU A 89 0.70 1.48 -4.20
N TYR A 90 1.36 2.58 -3.92
CA TYR A 90 1.55 3.67 -4.87
C TYR A 90 2.94 4.27 -4.75
N VAL A 91 3.56 4.52 -5.89
CA VAL A 91 4.82 5.23 -6.01
C VAL A 91 4.61 6.41 -6.97
N ASP A 92 5.07 7.58 -6.57
CA ASP A 92 5.00 8.77 -7.39
C ASP A 92 5.52 8.50 -8.81
N SER A 93 4.79 8.98 -9.83
CA SER A 93 5.09 8.69 -11.22
C SER A 93 6.48 9.15 -11.67
N THR A 94 7.01 10.20 -11.02
CA THR A 94 8.34 10.76 -11.32
C THR A 94 9.49 9.91 -10.74
N THR A 95 9.19 9.03 -9.78
CA THR A 95 10.19 8.22 -9.06
C THR A 95 10.03 6.72 -9.30
N ARG A 96 9.16 6.30 -10.21
CA ARG A 96 8.94 4.88 -10.57
C ARG A 96 10.22 4.25 -11.14
N LYS A 97 10.29 2.91 -11.04
CA LYS A 97 11.45 2.09 -11.44
C LYS A 97 12.71 2.31 -10.58
N SER A 98 12.56 2.90 -9.41
CA SER A 98 13.64 3.12 -8.43
C SER A 98 13.79 1.99 -7.40
N GLY A 99 12.92 0.96 -7.46
CA GLY A 99 12.85 -0.08 -6.43
C GLY A 99 12.00 0.30 -5.21
N THR A 100 11.36 1.45 -5.22
CA THR A 100 10.53 1.95 -4.10
C THR A 100 9.36 1.02 -3.80
N GLY A 101 8.64 0.56 -4.81
CA GLY A 101 7.52 -0.38 -4.63
C GLY A 101 7.96 -1.68 -3.99
N LYS A 102 9.07 -2.24 -4.43
CA LYS A 102 9.68 -3.44 -3.83
C LYS A 102 10.05 -3.20 -2.36
N ALA A 103 10.70 -2.07 -2.07
CA ALA A 103 11.11 -1.74 -0.70
C ALA A 103 9.90 -1.59 0.24
N LEU A 104 8.83 -0.96 -0.21
CA LEU A 104 7.57 -0.86 0.55
C LEU A 104 6.96 -2.23 0.82
N MET A 105 6.91 -3.10 -0.16
CA MET A 105 6.37 -4.46 0.01
C MET A 105 7.19 -5.30 0.98
N LEU A 106 8.52 -5.22 0.89
CA LEU A 106 9.40 -5.95 1.81
C LEU A 106 9.25 -5.45 3.25
N ALA A 107 9.15 -4.15 3.46
CA ALA A 107 8.90 -3.57 4.79
C ALA A 107 7.53 -4.03 5.35
N ALA A 108 6.49 -4.05 4.52
CA ALA A 108 5.17 -4.54 4.91
C ALA A 108 5.19 -6.03 5.28
N GLN A 109 5.89 -6.86 4.51
CA GLN A 109 6.05 -8.29 4.78
C GLN A 109 6.77 -8.55 6.10
N GLU A 110 7.88 -7.86 6.32
CA GLU A 110 8.66 -7.97 7.55
C GLU A 110 7.84 -7.56 8.78
N TYR A 111 7.14 -6.43 8.67
CA TYR A 111 6.25 -5.97 9.75
C TYR A 111 5.17 -7.00 10.06
N ALA A 112 4.48 -7.50 9.04
CA ALA A 112 3.41 -8.47 9.23
C ALA A 112 3.92 -9.76 9.89
N ALA A 113 5.05 -10.28 9.44
CA ALA A 113 5.68 -11.46 10.03
C ALA A 113 6.04 -11.25 11.50
N ASN A 114 6.63 -10.09 11.83
CA ASN A 114 7.08 -9.75 13.19
C ASN A 114 5.91 -9.45 14.15
N ASN A 115 4.71 -9.14 13.61
CA ASN A 115 3.53 -8.82 14.40
C ASN A 115 2.46 -9.93 14.41
N GLY A 116 2.84 -11.16 14.06
CA GLY A 116 2.00 -12.34 14.23
C GLY A 116 0.97 -12.58 13.12
N PHE A 117 0.96 -11.79 12.07
CA PHE A 117 0.12 -12.04 10.91
C PHE A 117 0.63 -13.24 10.12
N LYS A 118 -0.29 -14.08 9.69
CA LYS A 118 0.07 -15.36 9.06
C LYS A 118 0.05 -15.32 7.54
N ARG A 119 -0.55 -14.29 6.95
CA ARG A 119 -0.65 -14.13 5.49
C ARG A 119 -0.89 -12.67 5.13
N LEU A 120 -0.41 -12.30 3.97
CA LEU A 120 -0.78 -11.06 3.27
C LEU A 120 -1.58 -11.42 2.03
N ASP A 121 -2.69 -10.75 1.82
CA ASP A 121 -3.49 -10.85 0.61
C ASP A 121 -3.48 -9.51 -0.12
N LEU A 122 -3.60 -9.54 -1.45
CA LEU A 122 -3.81 -8.33 -2.26
C LEU A 122 -4.65 -8.66 -3.48
N THR A 123 -5.23 -7.63 -4.07
CA THR A 123 -5.83 -7.69 -5.40
C THR A 123 -5.19 -6.63 -6.29
N THR A 124 -5.13 -6.91 -7.59
CA THR A 124 -4.61 -5.98 -8.60
C THR A 124 -5.40 -6.13 -9.89
N ALA A 125 -5.42 -5.09 -10.71
CA ALA A 125 -6.06 -5.17 -12.01
C ALA A 125 -5.37 -6.22 -12.90
N LYS A 126 -6.15 -6.99 -13.63
CA LYS A 126 -5.63 -8.00 -14.58
C LYS A 126 -4.76 -7.40 -15.68
N THR A 127 -4.90 -6.11 -15.93
CA THR A 127 -4.11 -5.34 -16.90
C THR A 127 -2.82 -4.75 -16.31
N ASN A 128 -2.66 -4.77 -14.98
CA ASN A 128 -1.47 -4.21 -14.32
C ASN A 128 -0.33 -5.23 -14.29
N LEU A 129 0.26 -5.48 -15.46
CA LEU A 129 1.30 -6.50 -15.63
C LEU A 129 2.59 -6.17 -14.86
N ASN A 130 2.92 -4.90 -14.74
CA ASN A 130 4.11 -4.46 -13.98
C ASN A 130 3.98 -4.80 -12.48
N ALA A 131 2.82 -4.55 -11.90
CA ALA A 131 2.56 -4.90 -10.50
C ALA A 131 2.56 -6.42 -10.30
N GLN A 132 1.93 -7.17 -11.19
CA GLN A 132 1.93 -8.64 -11.13
C GLN A 132 3.35 -9.21 -11.18
N ALA A 133 4.19 -8.70 -12.07
CA ALA A 133 5.59 -9.13 -12.16
C ALA A 133 6.36 -8.85 -10.86
N LEU A 134 6.11 -7.70 -10.22
CA LEU A 134 6.71 -7.38 -8.93
C LEU A 134 6.25 -8.37 -7.85
N TYR A 135 4.96 -8.63 -7.72
CA TYR A 135 4.42 -9.55 -6.72
C TYR A 135 4.98 -10.96 -6.90
N GLU A 136 4.95 -11.49 -8.11
CA GLU A 136 5.46 -12.83 -8.42
C GLU A 136 6.97 -12.94 -8.16
N SER A 137 7.73 -11.88 -8.46
CA SER A 137 9.18 -11.82 -8.15
C SER A 137 9.49 -11.88 -6.65
N LEU A 138 8.54 -11.49 -5.81
CA LEU A 138 8.64 -11.51 -4.35
C LEU A 138 8.00 -12.76 -3.72
N GLY A 139 7.61 -13.73 -4.53
CA GLY A 139 7.06 -15.00 -4.06
C GLY A 139 5.56 -14.99 -3.78
N TRP A 140 4.83 -13.94 -4.19
CA TRP A 140 3.38 -13.93 -4.12
C TRP A 140 2.81 -14.88 -5.19
N VAL A 141 1.77 -15.61 -4.82
CA VAL A 141 1.13 -16.60 -5.68
C VAL A 141 -0.26 -16.10 -6.07
N ARG A 142 -0.52 -16.06 -7.36
CA ARG A 142 -1.85 -15.70 -7.86
C ARG A 142 -2.84 -16.81 -7.54
N ASP A 143 -3.98 -16.43 -6.97
CA ASP A 143 -5.08 -17.35 -6.69
C ASP A 143 -5.77 -17.76 -8.01
N GLU A 144 -5.92 -19.06 -8.19
CA GLU A 144 -6.63 -19.64 -9.33
C GLU A 144 -7.85 -20.46 -8.90
N ILE A 145 -8.16 -20.48 -7.60
CA ILE A 145 -9.23 -21.31 -7.02
C ILE A 145 -10.48 -20.49 -6.73
N PHE A 146 -10.31 -19.25 -6.22
CA PHE A 146 -11.41 -18.42 -5.76
C PHE A 146 -11.63 -17.21 -6.67
N TYR A 147 -12.90 -16.87 -6.91
CA TYR A 147 -13.30 -15.60 -7.48
C TYR A 147 -13.55 -14.58 -6.38
N SER A 148 -13.25 -13.33 -6.64
CA SER A 148 -13.66 -12.21 -5.79
C SER A 148 -14.94 -11.58 -6.34
N TYR A 149 -15.90 -11.31 -5.46
CA TYR A 149 -17.15 -10.62 -5.78
C TYR A 149 -17.27 -9.37 -4.94
N ASN A 150 -17.83 -8.31 -5.52
CA ASN A 150 -18.22 -7.11 -4.81
C ASN A 150 -19.68 -6.75 -5.13
N LYS A 151 -20.31 -6.02 -4.22
CA LYS A 151 -21.65 -5.45 -4.42
C LYS A 151 -21.68 -4.07 -3.78
N GLU A 152 -21.91 -3.06 -4.59
CA GLU A 152 -22.11 -1.73 -4.07
C GLU A 152 -23.41 -1.67 -3.26
N LEU A 153 -23.34 -1.01 -2.11
CA LEU A 153 -24.49 -0.81 -1.26
C LEU A 153 -25.13 0.55 -1.57
N PRO A 154 -26.46 0.67 -1.50
CA PRO A 154 -27.13 1.94 -1.69
C PRO A 154 -26.70 2.97 -0.65
N LYS A 155 -26.64 4.23 -1.09
CA LYS A 155 -26.34 5.37 -0.20
C LYS A 155 -27.52 5.64 0.72
#